data_085875dd8ba9f5e063df3a539ec61257
#
_entry.id   085875dd8ba9f5e063df3a539ec61257
#
_cell.length_a   1.000
_cell.length_b   1.000
_cell.length_c   1.000
_cell.angle_alpha   90.00
_cell.angle_beta   90.00
_cell.angle_gamma   90.00
#
_symmetry.space_group_name_H-M   'P 1'
#
loop_
_entity.id
_entity.type
_entity.pdbx_description
1 polymer ?
#
loop_
_entity_poly.entity_id
_entity_poly.type
_entity_poly.pdbx_seq_one_letter_code
_entity_poly.pdbx_strand_id
1 'polypeptide(L)' 'MKVGDMVYDTSISKYGVIIQVGIDWTDTNDVTYVWDYEVLYSDGRRAYADTIELFPAEDAERHILFEKNKKK' A
#
# COMPACT_ATOMS: atom_id res chain seq x y z
N MET A 1 -7.61 -6.50 -3.66
CA MET A 1 -7.79 -5.47 -2.63
C MET A 1 -8.73 -4.40 -3.15
N LYS A 2 -9.54 -3.84 -2.28
CA LYS A 2 -10.60 -2.88 -2.65
C LYS A 2 -10.66 -1.77 -1.62
N VAL A 3 -11.40 -0.70 -1.94
CA VAL A 3 -11.63 0.41 -1.02
C VAL A 3 -12.20 -0.11 0.30
N GLY A 4 -11.62 0.33 1.40
CA GLY A 4 -11.96 -0.11 2.76
C GLY A 4 -11.11 -1.24 3.29
N ASP A 5 -10.32 -1.91 2.45
CA ASP A 5 -9.44 -2.98 2.91
C ASP A 5 -8.25 -2.42 3.69
N MET A 6 -7.92 -3.05 4.81
CA MET A 6 -6.69 -2.75 5.54
C MET A 6 -5.51 -3.45 4.88
N VAL A 7 -4.42 -2.70 4.74
CA VAL A 7 -3.20 -3.17 4.10
C VAL A 7 -1.98 -2.81 4.94
N TYR A 8 -0.89 -3.51 4.69
CA TYR A 8 0.42 -3.21 5.24
C TYR A 8 1.37 -2.88 4.10
N ASP A 9 2.01 -1.71 4.16
CA ASP A 9 2.96 -1.25 3.15
C ASP A 9 4.37 -1.61 3.63
N THR A 10 5.01 -2.53 2.92
CA THR A 10 6.33 -3.04 3.28
C THR A 10 7.44 -2.03 3.01
N SER A 11 7.23 -1.10 2.10
CA SER A 11 8.26 -0.10 1.77
C SER A 11 8.48 0.90 2.90
N ILE A 12 7.45 1.18 3.68
CA ILE A 12 7.50 2.14 4.79
C ILE A 12 7.13 1.54 6.13
N SER A 13 6.82 0.24 6.17
CA SER A 13 6.46 -0.49 7.39
C SER A 13 5.28 0.13 8.14
N LYS A 14 4.22 0.47 7.42
CA LYS A 14 3.02 1.09 8.01
C LYS A 14 1.75 0.41 7.54
N TYR A 15 0.77 0.38 8.42
CA TYR A 15 -0.59 -0.02 8.09
C TYR A 15 -1.37 1.16 7.51
N GLY A 16 -2.33 0.84 6.65
CA GLY A 16 -3.23 1.83 6.09
C GLY A 16 -4.52 1.21 5.60
N VAL A 17 -5.38 2.04 5.05
CA VAL A 17 -6.66 1.65 4.46
C VAL A 17 -6.70 2.14 3.02
N ILE A 18 -7.11 1.28 2.10
CA ILE A 18 -7.29 1.68 0.71
C ILE A 18 -8.49 2.60 0.61
N ILE A 19 -8.26 3.80 0.06
CA ILE A 19 -9.31 4.80 -0.11
C ILE A 19 -9.68 5.04 -1.57
N GLN A 20 -8.85 4.58 -2.51
CA GLN A 20 -9.15 4.65 -3.94
C GLN A 20 -8.37 3.56 -4.68
N VAL A 21 -8.94 3.05 -5.76
CA VAL A 21 -8.31 2.05 -6.63
C VAL A 21 -8.30 2.56 -8.07
N GLY A 22 -7.31 2.10 -8.85
CA GLY A 22 -7.25 2.38 -10.28
C GLY A 22 -7.08 3.86 -10.59
N ILE A 23 -6.05 4.49 -10.02
CA ILE A 23 -5.80 5.92 -10.18
C ILE A 23 -4.96 6.14 -11.43
N ASP A 24 -5.44 7.00 -12.33
CA ASP A 24 -4.64 7.50 -13.41
C ASP A 24 -4.68 9.04 -13.43
N TRP A 25 -3.58 9.63 -13.85
CA TRP A 25 -3.45 11.08 -13.90
C TRP A 25 -2.55 11.46 -15.05
N THR A 26 -2.99 12.38 -15.89
CA THR A 26 -2.23 12.84 -17.04
C THR A 26 -1.82 14.30 -16.83
N ASP A 27 -0.53 14.59 -16.98
CA ASP A 27 -0.01 15.94 -16.82
C ASP A 27 -0.17 16.77 -18.09
N THR A 28 0.28 18.02 -18.05
CA THR A 28 0.20 18.95 -19.18
C THR A 28 1.07 18.55 -20.36
N ASN A 29 1.99 17.61 -20.18
CA ASN A 29 2.88 17.10 -21.24
C ASN A 29 2.36 15.77 -21.82
N ASP A 30 1.12 15.40 -21.53
CA ASP A 30 0.48 14.14 -21.94
C ASP A 30 1.17 12.88 -21.39
N VAL A 31 1.90 13.02 -20.28
CA VAL A 31 2.47 11.88 -19.57
C VAL A 31 1.42 11.36 -18.56
N THR A 32 1.09 10.09 -18.68
CA THR A 32 0.12 9.46 -17.79
C THR A 32 0.84 8.68 -16.69
N TYR A 33 0.45 8.97 -15.45
CA TYR A 33 0.92 8.27 -14.26
C TYR A 33 -0.19 7.36 -13.80
N VAL A 34 0.12 6.08 -13.58
CA VAL A 34 -0.86 5.07 -13.16
C VAL A 34 -0.40 4.47 -11.83
N TRP A 35 -1.33 4.46 -10.87
CA TRP A 35 -1.10 3.87 -9.55
C TRP A 35 -2.21 2.88 -9.27
N ASP A 36 -1.88 1.79 -8.58
CA ASP A 36 -2.86 0.77 -8.24
C ASP A 36 -3.83 1.26 -7.17
N TYR A 37 -3.32 1.95 -6.14
CA TYR A 37 -4.10 2.35 -4.97
C TYR A 37 -3.68 3.70 -4.43
N GLU A 38 -4.66 4.36 -3.79
CA GLU A 38 -4.38 5.43 -2.83
C GLU A 38 -4.66 4.88 -1.43
N VAL A 39 -3.74 5.11 -0.51
CA VAL A 39 -3.79 4.55 0.85
C VAL A 39 -3.72 5.68 1.86
N LEU A 40 -4.61 5.62 2.86
CA LEU A 40 -4.54 6.47 4.05
C LEU A 40 -3.83 5.69 5.14
N TYR A 41 -2.65 6.13 5.52
CA TYR A 41 -1.82 5.44 6.50
C TYR A 41 -2.21 5.81 7.93
N SER A 42 -1.75 4.98 8.88
CA SER A 42 -2.06 5.14 10.30
C SER A 42 -1.58 6.45 10.91
N ASP A 43 -0.59 7.10 10.29
CA ASP A 43 -0.09 8.40 10.73
C ASP A 43 -0.86 9.59 10.14
N GLY A 44 -1.94 9.33 9.40
CA GLY A 44 -2.76 10.35 8.77
C GLY A 44 -2.31 10.79 7.39
N ARG A 45 -1.21 10.28 6.88
CA ARG A 45 -0.73 10.61 5.53
C ARG A 45 -1.46 9.80 4.49
N ARG A 46 -1.61 10.39 3.31
CA ARG A 46 -2.12 9.70 2.13
C ARG A 46 -1.01 9.64 1.08
N ALA A 47 -0.92 8.51 0.40
CA ALA A 47 0.04 8.33 -0.68
C ALA A 47 -0.48 7.31 -1.68
N TYR A 48 0.06 7.36 -2.88
CA TYR A 48 -0.20 6.36 -3.91
C TYR A 48 0.76 5.20 -3.71
N ALA A 49 0.27 3.99 -3.91
CA ALA A 49 1.06 2.78 -3.74
C ALA A 49 0.70 1.75 -4.80
N ASP A 50 1.68 0.92 -5.14
CA ASP A 50 1.49 -0.18 -6.08
C ASP A 50 1.22 -1.48 -5.32
N THR A 51 0.57 -2.41 -6.00
CA THR A 51 0.25 -3.73 -5.44
C THR A 51 1.47 -4.42 -4.85
N ILE A 52 2.62 -4.28 -5.49
CA ILE A 52 3.85 -4.95 -5.07
C ILE A 52 4.31 -4.53 -3.66
N GLU A 53 3.93 -3.33 -3.22
CA GLU A 53 4.31 -2.81 -1.90
C GLU A 53 3.35 -3.20 -0.79
N LEU A 54 2.15 -3.66 -1.15
CA LEU A 54 1.05 -3.84 -0.22
C LEU A 54 0.73 -5.30 0.01
N PHE A 55 0.50 -5.64 1.28
CA PHE A 55 -0.09 -6.92 1.66
C PHE A 55 -1.42 -6.68 2.36
N PRO A 56 -2.40 -7.59 2.21
CA PRO A 56 -3.57 -7.57 3.09
C PRO A 56 -3.10 -7.59 4.54
N ALA A 57 -3.76 -6.82 5.40
CA ALA A 57 -3.33 -6.70 6.80
C ALA A 57 -3.25 -8.05 7.52
N GLU A 58 -4.14 -8.96 7.18
CA GLU A 58 -4.16 -10.33 7.75
C GLU A 58 -2.90 -11.12 7.40
N ASP A 59 -2.27 -10.85 6.25
CA ASP A 59 -1.05 -11.53 5.83
C ASP A 59 0.21 -10.84 6.37
N ALA A 60 0.10 -9.59 6.77
CA ALA A 60 1.22 -8.80 7.26
C ALA A 60 1.84 -9.40 8.51
N GLU A 61 1.03 -9.95 9.42
CA GLU A 61 1.53 -10.58 10.63
C GLU A 61 2.43 -11.77 10.31
N ARG A 62 2.05 -12.57 9.32
CA ARG A 62 2.86 -13.71 8.87
C ARG A 62 4.20 -13.25 8.33
N HIS A 63 4.18 -12.17 7.54
CA HIS A 63 5.40 -11.60 6.97
C HIS A 63 6.34 -11.10 8.07
N ILE A 64 5.82 -10.37 9.04
CA ILE A 64 6.58 -9.84 10.16
C ILE A 64 7.18 -10.98 10.99
N LEU A 65 6.40 -12.01 11.30
CA LEU A 65 6.85 -13.18 12.04
C LEU A 65 7.94 -13.94 11.29
N PHE A 66 7.78 -14.10 10.00
CA PHE A 66 8.77 -14.75 9.15
C PHE A 66 10.11 -14.02 9.19
N GLU A 67 10.08 -12.69 9.07
CA GLU A 67 11.28 -11.87 9.12
C GLU A 67 11.98 -11.94 10.50
N LYS A 68 11.20 -11.96 11.58
CA LYS A 68 11.77 -12.14 12.93
C LYS A 68 12.43 -13.48 13.10
N ASN A 69 11.84 -14.55 12.59
CA ASN A 69 12.40 -15.89 12.69
C ASN A 69 13.65 -16.06 11.84
N LYS A 70 13.74 -15.35 10.74
CA LYS A 70 14.87 -15.40 9.82
C LYS A 70 16.14 -14.81 10.42
N LYS A 71 16.04 -13.99 11.45
CA LYS A 71 17.17 -13.32 12.09
C LYS A 71 17.83 -14.15 13.19
N LYS A 72 17.39 -15.35 13.40
CA LYS A 72 18.03 -16.27 14.35
C LYS A 72 19.23 -16.98 13.68
#